data_5550a626f9435257fdd1e50981326ad4
#
_entry.id   5550a626f9435257fdd1e50981326ad4
#
_cell.length_a   1.000
_cell.length_b   1.000
_cell.length_c   1.000
_cell.angle_alpha   90.00
_cell.angle_beta   90.00
_cell.angle_gamma   90.00
#
_symmetry.space_group_name_H-M   'P 1'
#
loop_
_entity.id
_entity.type
_entity.pdbx_description
1 polymer ?
#
loop_
_entity_poly.entity_id
_entity_poly.type
_entity_poly.pdbx_seq_one_letter_code
_entity_poly.pdbx_strand_id
1 'polypeptide(L)'
;MVIEKIYIPNIRKVRFTKENIRSYDGMENNDLFLYQLGSGSNLVKRVTNTRLANEIQPTPYSPGYFSYLSDANGVYNRYAATFDSTVAYVDTTVHYRYYTQTFPLTNYPRSVLTQDVSYTGRKTAEVVFEKDRFHIFSGSIPDGKVTPLNTLGQSKYMLALEAKEAKEKEAEALRKANPEVKIKRKR
;
A
#
# COMPACT_ATOMS: atom_id res chain seq x y z
N MET A 1 -10.42 -1.97 -9.43
CA MET A 1 -9.39 -2.68 -8.63
C MET A 1 -8.19 -2.89 -9.53
N VAL A 2 -7.13 -2.15 -9.28
CA VAL A 2 -5.87 -2.27 -10.01
C VAL A 2 -4.98 -3.22 -9.23
N ILE A 3 -4.54 -4.28 -9.89
CA ILE A 3 -3.63 -5.26 -9.29
C ILE A 3 -2.29 -5.06 -9.99
N GLU A 4 -1.32 -4.55 -9.25
CA GLU A 4 -0.01 -4.24 -9.81
C GLU A 4 1.02 -5.33 -9.55
N LYS A 5 2.02 -5.41 -10.41
CA LYS A 5 3.08 -6.43 -10.37
C LYS A 5 4.18 -5.97 -9.43
N ILE A 6 4.52 -6.74 -8.43
CA ILE A 6 5.72 -6.54 -7.62
C ILE A 6 6.81 -7.50 -8.11
N TYR A 7 7.98 -6.98 -8.43
CA TYR A 7 9.18 -7.76 -8.65
C TYR A 7 10.11 -7.61 -7.43
N ILE A 8 10.21 -8.64 -6.63
CA ILE A 8 11.22 -8.72 -5.56
C ILE A 8 12.37 -9.56 -6.10
N PRO A 9 13.63 -9.10 -6.00
CA PRO A 9 14.79 -9.92 -6.37
C PRO A 9 14.71 -11.26 -5.63
N ASN A 10 14.84 -12.38 -6.36
CA ASN A 10 14.66 -13.76 -5.92
C ASN A 10 13.21 -14.28 -5.80
N ILE A 11 12.19 -13.46 -6.07
CA ILE A 11 10.83 -13.92 -6.25
C ILE A 11 10.46 -13.70 -7.71
N ARG A 12 10.38 -14.78 -8.47
CA ARG A 12 10.07 -14.71 -9.91
C ARG A 12 8.62 -14.26 -10.11
N LYS A 13 8.43 -13.19 -10.86
CA LYS A 13 7.19 -12.61 -11.41
C LYS A 13 5.89 -12.88 -10.62
N VAL A 14 5.25 -11.84 -10.19
CA VAL A 14 3.95 -11.86 -9.51
C VAL A 14 2.83 -11.57 -10.49
N ARG A 15 1.82 -12.43 -10.55
CA ARG A 15 0.60 -12.23 -11.35
C ARG A 15 -0.63 -12.41 -10.46
N PHE A 16 -1.57 -11.48 -10.54
CA PHE A 16 -2.82 -11.56 -9.78
C PHE A 16 -3.99 -11.95 -10.68
N THR A 17 -4.91 -12.76 -10.15
CA THR A 17 -6.21 -13.01 -10.78
C THR A 17 -7.32 -12.48 -9.87
N LYS A 18 -8.36 -11.92 -10.46
CA LYS A 18 -9.53 -11.35 -9.77
C LYS A 18 -10.22 -12.32 -8.79
N GLU A 19 -10.03 -13.62 -8.98
CA GLU A 19 -10.78 -14.66 -8.27
C GLU A 19 -10.28 -14.88 -6.83
N ASN A 20 -9.00 -14.60 -6.56
CA ASN A 20 -8.41 -14.84 -5.24
C ASN A 20 -8.64 -13.71 -4.23
N ILE A 21 -9.25 -12.60 -4.65
CA ILE A 21 -9.43 -11.39 -3.82
C ILE A 21 -10.87 -11.28 -3.29
N ARG A 22 -11.80 -12.14 -3.74
CA ARG A 22 -13.21 -12.12 -3.34
C ARG A 22 -13.47 -12.33 -1.83
N SER A 23 -12.48 -12.78 -1.07
CA SER A 23 -12.59 -12.99 0.37
C SER A 23 -12.24 -11.76 1.22
N TYR A 24 -11.78 -10.66 0.62
CA TYR A 24 -11.51 -9.42 1.34
C TYR A 24 -12.69 -8.47 1.19
N ASP A 25 -13.68 -8.69 2.03
CA ASP A 25 -14.85 -7.83 2.13
C ASP A 25 -14.45 -6.43 2.63
N GLY A 26 -14.92 -5.40 1.93
CA GLY A 26 -14.75 -4.01 2.35
C GLY A 26 -13.47 -3.30 1.90
N MET A 27 -12.76 -3.82 0.89
CA MET A 27 -11.64 -3.09 0.30
C MET A 27 -12.15 -2.08 -0.73
N GLU A 28 -12.26 -0.83 -0.31
CA GLU A 28 -12.56 0.30 -1.20
C GLU A 28 -11.29 0.88 -1.85
N ASN A 29 -10.12 0.57 -1.29
CA ASN A 29 -8.81 1.10 -1.69
C ASN A 29 -7.91 0.00 -2.28
N ASN A 30 -6.86 0.44 -2.97
CA ASN A 30 -5.86 -0.44 -3.54
C ASN A 30 -4.78 -0.78 -2.51
N ASP A 31 -4.57 -2.06 -2.26
CA ASP A 31 -3.44 -2.58 -1.48
C ASP A 31 -2.48 -3.36 -2.37
N LEU A 32 -1.26 -3.53 -1.88
CA LEU A 32 -0.24 -4.34 -2.52
C LEU A 32 -0.30 -5.78 -2.04
N PHE A 33 -0.21 -6.71 -2.99
CA PHE A 33 -0.18 -8.14 -2.72
C PHE A 33 1.02 -8.79 -3.42
N LEU A 34 1.57 -9.79 -2.78
CA LEU A 34 2.65 -10.63 -3.29
C LEU A 34 2.11 -11.99 -3.70
N TYR A 35 2.42 -12.39 -4.93
CA TYR A 35 2.15 -13.74 -5.45
C TYR A 35 3.43 -14.35 -6.02
N GLN A 36 3.77 -15.56 -5.62
CA GLN A 36 4.94 -16.29 -6.12
C GLN A 36 4.55 -17.16 -7.31
N LEU A 37 5.00 -16.75 -8.50
CA LEU A 37 4.80 -17.55 -9.71
C LEU A 37 5.60 -18.84 -9.66
N GLY A 38 4.97 -19.93 -10.11
CA GLY A 38 5.61 -21.25 -10.20
C GLY A 38 5.75 -21.99 -8.86
N SER A 39 5.17 -21.47 -7.78
CA SER A 39 5.14 -22.17 -6.48
C SER A 39 4.13 -23.31 -6.40
N GLY A 40 3.25 -23.44 -7.41
CA GLY A 40 2.10 -24.36 -7.36
C GLY A 40 1.03 -23.94 -6.33
N SER A 41 1.25 -22.86 -5.61
CA SER A 41 0.33 -22.32 -4.61
C SER A 41 -0.48 -21.17 -5.21
N ASN A 42 -1.79 -21.13 -4.93
CA ASN A 42 -2.67 -20.03 -5.27
C ASN A 42 -2.73 -18.95 -4.17
N LEU A 43 -1.84 -19.03 -3.18
CA LEU A 43 -1.84 -18.11 -2.04
C LEU A 43 -1.23 -16.76 -2.44
N VAL A 44 -1.97 -15.71 -2.17
CA VAL A 44 -1.54 -14.32 -2.29
C VAL A 44 -1.28 -13.78 -0.89
N LYS A 45 -0.12 -13.15 -0.69
CA LYS A 45 0.25 -12.55 0.59
C LYS A 45 0.00 -11.06 0.52
N ARG A 46 -0.79 -10.53 1.45
CA ARG A 46 -1.02 -9.09 1.56
C ARG A 46 0.23 -8.42 2.11
N VAL A 47 0.69 -7.40 1.42
CA VAL A 47 1.89 -6.63 1.76
C VAL A 47 1.52 -5.36 2.51
N THR A 48 0.55 -4.61 2.01
CA THR A 48 0.02 -3.43 2.67
C THR A 48 -1.41 -3.68 3.17
N ASN A 49 -1.80 -2.99 4.21
CA ASN A 49 -3.12 -3.09 4.81
C ASN A 49 -3.53 -1.71 5.33
N THR A 50 -3.81 -0.81 4.41
CA THR A 50 -4.18 0.55 4.72
C THR A 50 -5.62 0.78 4.29
N ARG A 51 -6.46 1.16 5.24
CA ARG A 51 -7.90 1.22 5.03
C ARG A 51 -8.32 2.45 4.21
N LEU A 52 -7.61 3.56 4.35
CA LEU A 52 -7.95 4.86 3.76
C LEU A 52 -6.97 5.33 2.70
N ALA A 53 -5.92 4.55 2.44
CA ALA A 53 -4.91 4.89 1.46
C ALA A 53 -4.95 3.93 0.27
N ASN A 54 -4.48 4.42 -0.87
CA ASN A 54 -4.27 3.62 -2.06
C ASN A 54 -2.77 3.42 -2.27
N GLU A 55 -2.35 2.19 -2.44
CA GLU A 55 -1.01 1.82 -2.83
C GLU A 55 -0.98 1.36 -4.27
N ILE A 56 -0.16 2.03 -5.07
CA ILE A 56 -0.09 1.80 -6.52
C ILE A 56 1.36 1.78 -7.00
N GLN A 57 1.58 1.25 -8.20
CA GLN A 57 2.85 1.26 -8.94
C GLN A 57 4.05 0.71 -8.14
N PRO A 58 3.99 -0.53 -7.61
CA PRO A 58 5.13 -1.12 -6.94
C PRO A 58 6.28 -1.40 -7.92
N THR A 59 7.49 -1.02 -7.53
CA THR A 59 8.72 -1.21 -8.31
C THR A 59 9.87 -1.67 -7.41
N PRO A 60 10.82 -2.49 -7.89
CA PRO A 60 12.04 -2.76 -7.16
C PRO A 60 12.80 -1.46 -6.90
N TYR A 61 13.33 -1.28 -5.70
CA TYR A 61 13.99 -0.03 -5.33
C TYR A 61 15.47 -0.21 -4.94
N SER A 62 15.73 -1.10 -4.00
CA SER A 62 17.06 -1.41 -3.46
C SER A 62 17.05 -2.86 -2.98
N PRO A 63 18.19 -3.52 -2.74
CA PRO A 63 18.21 -4.87 -2.21
C PRO A 63 17.32 -5.02 -0.97
N GLY A 64 16.32 -5.90 -1.05
CA GLY A 64 15.33 -6.12 0.02
C GLY A 64 14.23 -5.08 0.12
N TYR A 65 14.23 -4.03 -0.72
CA TYR A 65 13.23 -2.97 -0.74
C TYR A 65 12.51 -2.88 -2.08
N PHE A 66 11.23 -2.61 -2.03
CA PHE A 66 10.45 -2.11 -3.16
C PHE A 66 9.87 -0.75 -2.83
N SER A 67 9.63 0.07 -3.83
CA SER A 67 8.96 1.35 -3.69
C SER A 67 7.57 1.30 -4.32
N TYR A 68 6.69 2.14 -3.86
CA TYR A 68 5.34 2.30 -4.36
C TYR A 68 4.84 3.71 -4.08
N LEU A 69 3.77 4.12 -4.73
CA LEU A 69 3.08 5.37 -4.42
C LEU A 69 1.95 5.09 -3.43
N SER A 70 1.84 5.92 -2.39
CA SER A 70 0.74 5.89 -1.44
C SER A 70 0.24 7.29 -1.15
N ASP A 71 -1.08 7.44 -1.06
CA ASP A 71 -1.75 8.66 -0.65
C ASP A 71 -2.12 8.68 0.85
N ALA A 72 -1.37 7.93 1.67
CA ALA A 72 -1.62 7.78 3.11
C ALA A 72 -1.71 9.11 3.89
N ASN A 73 -1.07 10.17 3.40
CA ASN A 73 -1.22 11.53 3.94
C ASN A 73 -2.16 12.43 3.13
N GLY A 74 -2.85 11.86 2.12
CA GLY A 74 -3.76 12.57 1.20
C GLY A 74 -3.06 13.13 -0.05
N VAL A 75 -1.78 12.83 -0.24
CA VAL A 75 -0.99 13.21 -1.41
C VAL A 75 -0.13 12.01 -1.80
N TYR A 76 -0.18 11.58 -3.06
CA TYR A 76 0.67 10.49 -3.51
C TYR A 76 2.15 10.84 -3.37
N ASN A 77 2.80 10.17 -2.45
CA ASN A 77 4.23 10.22 -2.22
C ASN A 77 4.84 8.84 -2.44
N ARG A 78 6.15 8.80 -2.70
CA ARG A 78 6.89 7.54 -2.77
C ARG A 78 7.14 7.01 -1.37
N TYR A 79 6.80 5.75 -1.18
CA TYR A 79 7.11 4.96 0.01
C TYR A 79 8.03 3.81 -0.37
N ALA A 80 8.79 3.34 0.58
CA ALA A 80 9.48 2.05 0.50
C ALA A 80 8.87 1.07 1.47
N ALA A 81 8.98 -0.21 1.13
CA ALA A 81 8.63 -1.30 2.02
C ALA A 81 9.64 -2.44 1.91
N THR A 82 9.80 -3.16 3.03
CA THR A 82 10.36 -4.51 3.08
C THR A 82 9.24 -5.49 3.34
N PHE A 83 9.36 -6.68 2.77
CA PHE A 83 8.46 -7.78 3.09
C PHE A 83 9.32 -8.96 3.51
N ASP A 84 9.17 -9.37 4.76
CA ASP A 84 10.01 -10.38 5.39
C ASP A 84 9.16 -11.36 6.21
N SER A 85 9.80 -12.39 6.73
CA SER A 85 9.13 -13.40 7.54
C SER A 85 9.98 -13.79 8.74
N THR A 86 9.32 -14.12 9.83
CA THR A 86 9.93 -14.73 11.01
C THR A 86 9.24 -16.05 11.32
N VAL A 87 9.94 -16.96 11.99
CA VAL A 87 9.33 -18.19 12.47
C VAL A 87 8.29 -17.82 13.53
N ALA A 88 7.04 -18.23 13.30
CA ALA A 88 5.94 -18.04 14.24
C ALA A 88 5.95 -19.14 15.31
N TYR A 89 6.01 -20.39 14.88
CA TYR A 89 6.12 -21.58 15.73
C TYR A 89 6.60 -22.77 14.90
N VAL A 90 7.01 -23.82 15.57
CA VAL A 90 7.44 -25.08 14.97
C VAL A 90 6.63 -26.22 15.60
N ASP A 91 5.99 -27.02 14.74
CA ASP A 91 5.41 -28.32 15.11
C ASP A 91 6.07 -29.41 14.26
N THR A 92 5.32 -30.17 13.47
CA THR A 92 5.86 -31.06 12.44
C THR A 92 6.45 -30.31 11.24
N THR A 93 6.11 -29.03 11.10
CA THR A 93 6.59 -28.12 10.06
C THR A 93 6.90 -26.75 10.64
N VAL A 94 7.71 -25.95 9.91
CA VAL A 94 8.01 -24.57 10.32
C VAL A 94 6.94 -23.65 9.78
N HIS A 95 6.27 -22.93 10.68
CA HIS A 95 5.25 -21.93 10.35
C HIS A 95 5.85 -20.53 10.40
N TYR A 96 5.63 -19.73 9.36
CA TYR A 96 6.17 -18.38 9.23
C TYR A 96 5.07 -17.33 9.40
N ARG A 97 5.41 -16.27 10.13
CA ARG A 97 4.65 -15.01 10.15
C ARG A 97 5.32 -14.03 9.22
N TYR A 98 4.56 -13.47 8.30
CA TYR A 98 5.02 -12.43 7.39
C TYR A 98 4.71 -11.05 7.96
N TYR A 99 5.60 -10.11 7.72
CA TYR A 99 5.44 -8.72 8.14
C TYR A 99 6.03 -7.77 7.10
N THR A 100 5.50 -6.56 7.09
CA THR A 100 5.94 -5.48 6.21
C THR A 100 6.35 -4.29 7.06
N GLN A 101 7.48 -3.69 6.74
CA GLN A 101 7.87 -2.40 7.28
C GLN A 101 7.77 -1.38 6.15
N THR A 102 7.04 -0.30 6.37
CA THR A 102 6.79 0.74 5.38
C THR A 102 7.22 2.10 5.92
N PHE A 103 7.77 2.95 5.07
CA PHE A 103 8.12 4.31 5.42
C PHE A 103 8.17 5.21 4.18
N PRO A 104 7.91 6.52 4.32
CA PRO A 104 7.97 7.46 3.24
C PRO A 104 9.41 7.73 2.80
N LEU A 105 9.59 7.91 1.48
CA LEU A 105 10.84 8.34 0.86
C LEU A 105 10.79 9.78 0.37
N THR A 106 9.57 10.28 0.08
CA THR A 106 9.36 11.67 -0.38
C THR A 106 8.27 12.33 0.47
N ASN A 107 8.31 13.65 0.51
CA ASN A 107 7.30 14.48 1.16
C ASN A 107 6.98 15.67 0.24
N TYR A 108 6.36 15.39 -0.87
CA TYR A 108 5.97 16.41 -1.83
C TYR A 108 4.62 17.03 -1.46
N PRO A 109 4.43 18.33 -1.72
CA PRO A 109 3.15 18.99 -1.50
C PRO A 109 2.11 18.65 -2.58
N ARG A 110 2.52 17.96 -3.65
CA ARG A 110 1.68 17.54 -4.79
C ARG A 110 1.89 16.08 -5.08
N SER A 111 0.82 15.44 -5.57
CA SER A 111 0.84 14.02 -5.89
C SER A 111 1.80 13.70 -7.04
N VAL A 112 2.61 12.68 -6.83
CA VAL A 112 3.30 11.98 -7.90
C VAL A 112 2.26 11.19 -8.68
N LEU A 113 2.16 11.41 -9.98
CA LEU A 113 1.18 10.75 -10.85
C LEU A 113 1.67 9.38 -11.31
N THR A 114 2.96 9.28 -11.59
CA THR A 114 3.61 8.02 -11.94
C THR A 114 5.07 8.05 -11.54
N GLN A 115 5.59 6.87 -11.26
CA GLN A 115 7.00 6.67 -10.95
C GLN A 115 7.57 5.50 -11.75
N ASP A 116 8.87 5.55 -11.94
CA ASP A 116 9.65 4.42 -12.40
C ASP A 116 10.98 4.36 -11.66
N VAL A 117 11.54 3.15 -11.57
CA VAL A 117 12.80 2.91 -10.89
C VAL A 117 13.70 2.04 -11.75
N SER A 118 14.83 2.59 -12.17
CA SER A 118 15.91 1.81 -12.74
C SER A 118 16.72 1.19 -11.60
N TYR A 119 16.40 -0.06 -11.26
CA TYR A 119 17.07 -0.77 -10.17
C TYR A 119 18.57 -0.91 -10.42
N THR A 120 18.97 -1.32 -11.63
CA THR A 120 20.37 -1.46 -12.02
C THR A 120 21.08 -0.13 -12.21
N GLY A 121 20.38 0.87 -12.75
CA GLY A 121 20.91 2.22 -12.95
C GLY A 121 20.84 3.08 -11.69
N ARG A 122 20.23 2.59 -10.61
CA ARG A 122 20.05 3.29 -9.33
C ARG A 122 19.49 4.70 -9.50
N LYS A 123 18.49 4.82 -10.36
CA LYS A 123 17.80 6.08 -10.65
C LYS A 123 16.30 5.92 -10.49
N THR A 124 15.67 7.02 -10.11
CA THR A 124 14.23 7.15 -10.08
C THR A 124 13.79 8.20 -11.09
N ALA A 125 12.60 8.04 -11.62
CA ALA A 125 11.88 9.04 -12.39
C ALA A 125 10.48 9.22 -11.81
N GLU A 126 9.99 10.45 -11.81
CA GLU A 126 8.68 10.81 -11.27
C GLU A 126 8.02 11.84 -12.17
N VAL A 127 6.71 11.72 -12.32
CA VAL A 127 5.90 12.72 -13.04
C VAL A 127 4.98 13.42 -12.04
N VAL A 128 5.05 14.73 -12.04
CA VAL A 128 4.19 15.60 -11.21
C VAL A 128 3.50 16.61 -12.12
N PHE A 129 2.22 16.88 -11.86
CA PHE A 129 1.49 17.95 -12.54
C PHE A 129 1.50 19.23 -11.70
N GLU A 130 2.13 20.26 -12.22
CA GLU A 130 2.22 21.57 -11.57
C GLU A 130 2.15 22.70 -12.58
N LYS A 131 1.43 23.76 -12.25
CA LYS A 131 1.29 24.97 -13.09
C LYS A 131 0.87 24.63 -14.52
N ASP A 132 -0.15 23.79 -14.65
CA ASP A 132 -0.75 23.33 -15.93
C ASP A 132 0.22 22.58 -16.87
N ARG A 133 1.27 22.00 -16.29
CA ARG A 133 2.26 21.22 -17.04
C ARG A 133 2.66 19.95 -16.30
N PHE A 134 3.03 18.95 -17.06
CA PHE A 134 3.71 17.76 -16.55
C PHE A 134 5.20 18.01 -16.43
N HIS A 135 5.76 17.78 -15.26
CA HIS A 135 7.17 17.86 -14.98
C HIS A 135 7.70 16.46 -14.72
N ILE A 136 8.82 16.12 -15.34
CA ILE A 136 9.53 14.86 -15.10
C ILE A 136 10.75 15.19 -14.24
N PHE A 137 10.79 14.61 -13.06
CA PHE A 137 11.94 14.70 -12.17
C PHE A 137 12.71 13.38 -12.19
N SER A 138 14.02 13.44 -12.11
CA SER A 138 14.87 12.27 -11.92
C SER A 138 15.75 12.44 -10.70
N GLY A 139 15.94 11.34 -9.97
CA GLY A 139 16.79 11.28 -8.80
C GLY A 139 17.71 10.06 -8.83
N SER A 140 18.70 10.07 -7.95
CA SER A 140 19.56 8.91 -7.73
C SER A 140 19.14 8.18 -6.45
N ILE A 141 19.19 6.86 -6.49
CA ILE A 141 19.00 6.02 -5.31
C ILE A 141 20.34 5.99 -4.56
N PRO A 142 20.40 6.45 -3.29
CA PRO A 142 21.63 6.45 -2.52
C PRO A 142 22.21 5.04 -2.36
N ASP A 143 23.53 4.95 -2.25
CA ASP A 143 24.21 3.72 -1.89
C ASP A 143 24.01 3.41 -0.41
N GLY A 144 23.85 2.14 -0.10
CA GLY A 144 23.73 1.68 1.28
C GLY A 144 22.29 1.56 1.77
N LYS A 145 22.09 1.84 3.07
CA LYS A 145 20.80 1.67 3.73
C LYS A 145 19.81 2.74 3.28
N VAL A 146 18.62 2.31 2.93
CA VAL A 146 17.51 3.24 2.64
C VAL A 146 17.17 4.03 3.90
N THR A 147 17.22 5.36 3.81
CA THR A 147 16.93 6.24 4.95
C THR A 147 15.47 6.66 4.91
N PRO A 148 14.67 6.24 5.90
CA PRO A 148 13.27 6.66 5.97
C PRO A 148 13.18 8.15 6.33
N LEU A 149 12.18 8.82 5.76
CA LEU A 149 11.73 10.11 6.28
C LEU A 149 10.88 9.89 7.55
N ASN A 150 10.74 10.94 8.33
CA ASN A 150 9.77 10.96 9.41
C ASN A 150 8.35 10.80 8.87
N THR A 151 7.43 10.39 9.74
CA THR A 151 6.01 10.31 9.39
C THR A 151 5.53 11.62 8.76
N LEU A 152 4.87 11.52 7.61
CA LEU A 152 4.35 12.68 6.90
C LEU A 152 3.16 13.27 7.66
N GLY A 153 3.08 14.59 7.68
CA GLY A 153 1.90 15.27 8.19
C GLY A 153 0.68 15.00 7.30
N GLN A 154 -0.45 14.75 7.92
CA GLN A 154 -1.69 14.48 7.19
C GLN A 154 -2.27 15.74 6.56
N SER A 155 -2.80 15.61 5.37
CA SER A 155 -3.55 16.66 4.71
C SER A 155 -4.90 16.89 5.39
N LYS A 156 -5.47 18.08 5.19
CA LYS A 156 -6.84 18.39 5.66
C LYS A 156 -7.88 17.41 5.12
N TYR A 157 -7.66 16.90 3.91
CA TYR A 157 -8.53 15.90 3.29
C TYR A 157 -8.48 14.57 4.07
N MET A 158 -7.30 14.07 4.39
CA MET A 158 -7.16 12.81 5.16
C MET A 158 -7.75 12.96 6.56
N LEU A 159 -7.50 14.07 7.24
CA LEU A 159 -8.10 14.33 8.55
C LEU A 159 -9.64 14.33 8.49
N ALA A 160 -10.22 14.90 7.45
CA ALA A 160 -11.67 14.90 7.25
C ALA A 160 -12.21 13.49 6.95
N LEU A 161 -11.48 12.71 6.17
CA LEU A 161 -11.83 11.33 5.82
C LEU A 161 -11.79 10.42 7.06
N GLU A 162 -10.74 10.50 7.87
CA GLU A 162 -10.63 9.77 9.13
C GLU A 162 -11.74 10.14 10.13
N ALA A 163 -12.06 11.42 10.23
CA ALA A 163 -13.15 11.90 11.08
C ALA A 163 -14.52 11.37 10.62
N LYS A 164 -14.73 11.27 9.30
CA LYS A 164 -15.95 10.69 8.73
C LYS A 164 -16.04 9.19 9.06
N GLU A 165 -14.96 8.45 8.83
CA GLU A 165 -14.90 7.02 9.13
C GLU A 165 -15.13 6.73 10.62
N ALA A 166 -14.54 7.54 11.51
CA ALA A 166 -14.75 7.38 12.95
C ALA A 166 -16.23 7.53 13.33
N LYS A 167 -16.91 8.54 12.77
CA LYS A 167 -18.35 8.74 12.98
C LYS A 167 -19.20 7.60 12.44
N GLU A 168 -18.84 7.04 11.28
CA GLU A 168 -19.56 5.90 10.70
C GLU A 168 -19.40 4.65 11.55
N LYS A 169 -18.20 4.38 12.06
CA LYS A 169 -17.94 3.26 13.00
C LYS A 169 -18.72 3.43 14.31
N GLU A 170 -18.75 4.63 14.86
CA GLU A 170 -19.51 4.93 16.07
C GLU A 170 -21.01 4.72 15.84
N ALA A 171 -21.54 5.22 14.74
CA ALA A 171 -22.94 5.04 14.37
C ALA A 171 -23.30 3.55 14.16
N GLU A 172 -22.39 2.78 13.55
CA GLU A 172 -22.57 1.34 13.37
C GLU A 172 -22.53 0.59 14.71
N ALA A 173 -21.59 0.95 15.59
CA ALA A 173 -21.51 0.36 16.94
C ALA A 173 -22.78 0.63 17.76
N LEU A 174 -23.31 1.85 17.70
CA LEU A 174 -24.58 2.21 18.34
C LEU A 174 -25.77 1.42 17.78
N ARG A 175 -25.81 1.21 16.46
CA ARG A 175 -26.85 0.38 15.83
C ARG A 175 -26.78 -1.09 16.26
N LYS A 176 -25.57 -1.63 16.40
CA LYS A 176 -25.35 -3.00 16.88
C LYS A 176 -25.69 -3.16 18.37
N ALA A 177 -25.40 -2.15 19.17
CA ALA A 177 -25.71 -2.14 20.60
C ALA A 177 -27.22 -1.97 20.90
N ASN A 178 -27.97 -1.35 19.98
CA ASN A 178 -29.40 -1.08 20.17
C ASN A 178 -30.24 -1.55 18.96
N PRO A 179 -30.46 -2.87 18.80
CA PRO A 179 -31.12 -3.44 17.62
C PRO A 179 -32.62 -3.10 17.53
N GLU A 180 -33.24 -2.51 18.58
CA GLU A 180 -34.68 -2.20 18.60
C GLU A 180 -35.06 -0.86 17.95
N VAL A 181 -34.13 -0.05 17.53
CA VAL A 181 -34.45 1.15 16.75
C VAL A 181 -34.75 0.80 15.28
N LYS A 182 -35.80 -0.01 15.10
CA LYS A 182 -36.45 -0.18 13.79
C LYS A 182 -37.06 1.15 13.38
N ILE A 183 -36.51 1.70 12.32
CA ILE A 183 -36.99 2.92 11.63
C ILE A 183 -38.52 2.82 11.45
N LYS A 184 -39.30 3.63 12.18
CA LYS A 184 -40.67 3.91 11.78
C LYS A 184 -40.63 4.66 10.46
N ARG A 185 -40.79 3.93 9.34
CA ARG A 185 -41.06 4.54 8.05
C ARG A 185 -42.35 5.32 8.17
N LYS A 186 -42.29 6.64 8.06
CA LYS A 186 -43.49 7.45 7.82
C LYS A 186 -44.12 6.98 6.51
N ARG A 187 -45.37 6.54 6.61
CA ARG A 187 -46.26 6.36 5.47
C ARG A 187 -46.67 7.72 4.96
#